data_2c6900223614b0c14251efebb596a249
#
_entry.id   2c6900223614b0c14251efebb596a249
#
_cell.length_a   1.000
_cell.length_b   1.000
_cell.length_c   1.000
_cell.angle_alpha   90.00
_cell.angle_beta   90.00
_cell.angle_gamma   90.00
#
_symmetry.space_group_name_H-M   'P 1'
#
loop_
_entity.id
_entity.type
_entity.pdbx_description
1 polymer ?
#
loop_
_entity_poly.entity_id
_entity_poly.type
_entity_poly.pdbx_seq_one_letter_code
_entity_poly.pdbx_strand_id
1 'polypeptide(L)'
;MKKVLFLLLALLPALSAGAQSRFTKYLDQAEGAPFIVIDKQGFTLTLVDPQGEPIKEYGISCAINYGPKKVRGDHKTPEGTFKINELLNAKGLTHDFKDGKGPIKDAYGPWFLRLDVPGFWDIGIHGTPFPESIGTRATEGCIRLRNEDILDLKSRIKLGTVVIILPDPV
;
A
#
# COMPACT_ATOMS: atom_id res chain seq x y z
N MET A 1 32.93 -58.11 32.29
CA MET A 1 32.42 -56.74 32.47
C MET A 1 32.28 -56.13 31.08
N LYS A 2 31.04 -56.05 30.51
CA LYS A 2 30.75 -55.50 29.17
C LYS A 2 30.41 -54.05 29.35
N LYS A 3 31.21 -53.12 28.77
CA LYS A 3 30.92 -51.68 28.74
C LYS A 3 29.88 -51.43 27.62
N VAL A 4 28.69 -50.96 27.99
CA VAL A 4 27.65 -50.50 27.10
C VAL A 4 27.95 -49.04 26.79
N LEU A 5 28.28 -48.75 25.52
CA LEU A 5 28.52 -47.40 25.01
C LEU A 5 27.14 -46.81 24.59
N PHE A 6 26.64 -45.85 25.40
CA PHE A 6 25.43 -45.09 25.00
C PHE A 6 25.83 -44.03 23.94
N LEU A 7 25.39 -44.26 22.73
CA LEU A 7 25.50 -43.27 21.65
C LEU A 7 24.37 -42.24 21.83
N LEU A 8 24.70 -41.06 22.33
CA LEU A 8 23.74 -39.93 22.36
C LEU A 8 23.57 -39.41 20.93
N LEU A 9 22.49 -39.77 20.28
CA LEU A 9 22.06 -39.19 19.01
C LEU A 9 21.49 -37.78 19.31
N ALA A 10 22.28 -36.74 19.07
CA ALA A 10 21.83 -35.35 19.16
C ALA A 10 20.83 -35.11 17.97
N LEU A 11 19.54 -35.04 18.28
CA LEU A 11 18.55 -34.51 17.34
C LEU A 11 18.82 -33.01 17.17
N LEU A 12 19.47 -32.64 16.08
CA LEU A 12 19.49 -31.25 15.59
C LEU A 12 18.05 -30.90 15.14
N PRO A 13 17.46 -29.82 15.66
CA PRO A 13 16.18 -29.36 15.12
C PRO A 13 16.42 -28.97 13.64
N ALA A 14 15.69 -29.60 12.73
CA ALA A 14 15.60 -29.16 11.36
C ALA A 14 15.05 -27.72 11.37
N LEU A 15 15.89 -26.72 11.10
CA LEU A 15 15.43 -25.39 10.74
C LEU A 15 14.58 -25.56 9.48
N SER A 16 13.27 -25.48 9.63
CA SER A 16 12.37 -25.29 8.48
C SER A 16 12.79 -23.98 7.83
N ALA A 17 13.37 -24.04 6.64
CA ALA A 17 13.53 -22.88 5.79
C ALA A 17 12.11 -22.40 5.44
N GLY A 18 11.57 -21.50 6.26
CA GLY A 18 10.32 -20.82 5.98
C GLY A 18 10.47 -20.12 4.64
N ALA A 19 9.45 -20.23 3.78
CA ALA A 19 9.45 -19.52 2.51
C ALA A 19 9.63 -18.03 2.79
N GLN A 20 10.70 -17.43 2.23
CA GLN A 20 11.01 -16.02 2.41
C GLN A 20 9.84 -15.17 1.89
N SER A 21 9.39 -14.20 2.68
CA SER A 21 8.31 -13.30 2.30
C SER A 21 8.58 -12.61 0.95
N ARG A 22 7.54 -12.49 0.12
CA ARG A 22 7.60 -11.80 -1.17
C ARG A 22 8.02 -10.32 -1.07
N PHE A 23 8.00 -9.76 0.12
CA PHE A 23 8.30 -8.35 0.38
C PHE A 23 9.75 -8.09 0.80
N THR A 24 10.54 -9.12 1.12
CA THR A 24 11.95 -8.95 1.56
C THR A 24 12.83 -8.26 0.52
N LYS A 25 12.50 -8.37 -0.76
CA LYS A 25 13.20 -7.67 -1.86
C LYS A 25 13.06 -6.14 -1.83
N TYR A 26 12.19 -5.59 -0.99
CA TYR A 26 11.98 -4.15 -0.84
C TYR A 26 12.60 -3.56 0.42
N LEU A 27 13.25 -4.37 1.27
CA LEU A 27 13.79 -3.93 2.56
C LEU A 27 14.83 -2.80 2.42
N ASP A 28 15.65 -2.82 1.38
CA ASP A 28 16.63 -1.75 1.12
C ASP A 28 15.96 -0.39 0.89
N GLN A 29 14.73 -0.38 0.37
CA GLN A 29 13.94 0.83 0.14
C GLN A 29 13.17 1.28 1.39
N ALA A 30 12.94 0.37 2.34
CA ALA A 30 12.10 0.58 3.52
C ALA A 30 12.81 1.34 4.67
N GLU A 31 14.09 1.58 4.57
CA GLU A 31 14.89 2.34 5.56
C GLU A 31 14.78 1.77 7.01
N GLY A 32 14.56 0.47 7.16
CA GLY A 32 14.46 -0.21 8.46
C GLY A 32 13.19 0.09 9.26
N ALA A 33 12.15 0.61 8.63
CA ALA A 33 10.84 0.91 9.23
C ALA A 33 9.71 0.15 8.53
N PRO A 34 8.51 0.04 9.13
CA PRO A 34 7.34 -0.45 8.42
C PRO A 34 7.04 0.37 7.18
N PHE A 35 6.66 -0.28 6.09
CA PHE A 35 6.45 0.31 4.77
C PHE A 35 5.21 -0.25 4.08
N ILE A 36 4.79 0.40 3.02
CA ILE A 36 3.60 0.02 2.24
C ILE A 36 4.05 -0.46 0.86
N VAL A 37 3.46 -1.57 0.41
CA VAL A 37 3.57 -2.04 -0.99
C VAL A 37 2.18 -2.03 -1.62
N ILE A 38 2.06 -1.39 -2.78
CA ILE A 38 0.82 -1.28 -3.55
C ILE A 38 0.96 -2.09 -4.83
N ASP A 39 0.12 -3.12 -4.95
CA ASP A 39 -0.03 -3.94 -6.15
C ASP A 39 -1.31 -3.53 -6.88
N LYS A 40 -1.16 -2.79 -7.98
CA LYS A 40 -2.28 -2.32 -8.81
C LYS A 40 -2.96 -3.45 -9.58
N GLN A 41 -2.23 -4.52 -9.87
CA GLN A 41 -2.77 -5.68 -10.58
C GLN A 41 -3.63 -6.54 -9.64
N GLY A 42 -3.13 -6.79 -8.43
CA GLY A 42 -3.87 -7.54 -7.40
C GLY A 42 -4.90 -6.69 -6.66
N PHE A 43 -4.97 -5.38 -6.92
CA PHE A 43 -5.80 -4.43 -6.18
C PHE A 43 -5.58 -4.51 -4.67
N THR A 44 -4.31 -4.59 -4.24
CA THR A 44 -3.96 -4.67 -2.82
C THR A 44 -2.98 -3.59 -2.40
N LEU A 45 -3.12 -3.17 -1.14
CA LEU A 45 -2.15 -2.40 -0.37
C LEU A 45 -1.75 -3.24 0.82
N THR A 46 -0.47 -3.59 0.92
CA THR A 46 0.05 -4.36 2.06
C THR A 46 0.94 -3.48 2.91
N LEU A 47 0.61 -3.36 4.20
CA LEU A 47 1.51 -2.84 5.22
C LEU A 47 2.46 -3.97 5.63
N VAL A 48 3.76 -3.70 5.58
CA VAL A 48 4.84 -4.67 5.77
C VAL A 48 5.72 -4.20 6.93
N ASP A 49 6.21 -5.13 7.75
CA ASP A 49 7.11 -4.83 8.86
C ASP A 49 8.58 -4.66 8.40
N PRO A 50 9.50 -4.24 9.29
CA PRO A 50 10.92 -4.08 8.94
C PRO A 50 11.64 -5.38 8.60
N GLN A 51 11.04 -6.55 8.84
CA GLN A 51 11.59 -7.87 8.50
C GLN A 51 11.08 -8.36 7.12
N GLY A 52 10.13 -7.60 6.52
CA GLY A 52 9.52 -7.95 5.24
C GLY A 52 8.30 -8.84 5.38
N GLU A 53 7.75 -9.02 6.59
CA GLU A 53 6.55 -9.81 6.80
C GLU A 53 5.29 -8.93 6.71
N PRO A 54 4.20 -9.42 6.10
CA PRO A 54 2.98 -8.65 5.99
C PRO A 54 2.29 -8.49 7.34
N ILE A 55 2.04 -7.24 7.75
CA ILE A 55 1.24 -6.90 8.95
C ILE A 55 -0.24 -6.97 8.62
N LYS A 56 -0.64 -6.34 7.50
CA LYS A 56 -2.03 -6.27 7.06
C LYS A 56 -2.14 -5.96 5.58
N GLU A 57 -3.14 -6.53 4.93
CA GLU A 57 -3.49 -6.28 3.55
C GLU A 57 -4.88 -5.65 3.46
N TYR A 58 -5.04 -4.68 2.55
CA TYR A 58 -6.27 -3.93 2.28
C TYR A 58 -6.58 -4.00 0.80
N GLY A 59 -7.85 -4.12 0.46
CA GLY A 59 -8.32 -3.95 -0.90
C GLY A 59 -8.28 -2.49 -1.35
N ILE A 60 -7.87 -2.24 -2.59
CA ILE A 60 -7.78 -0.89 -3.14
C ILE A 60 -8.53 -0.73 -4.47
N SER A 61 -8.76 0.54 -4.85
CA SER A 61 -8.98 0.95 -6.22
C SER A 61 -7.83 1.85 -6.67
N CYS A 62 -7.44 1.76 -7.94
CA CYS A 62 -6.37 2.56 -8.52
C CYS A 62 -6.82 3.24 -9.83
N ALA A 63 -5.90 3.92 -10.50
CA ALA A 63 -6.20 4.69 -11.72
C ALA A 63 -6.78 3.85 -12.85
N ILE A 64 -7.65 4.49 -13.63
CA ILE A 64 -8.33 3.91 -14.81
C ILE A 64 -7.32 3.42 -15.84
N ASN A 65 -6.29 4.22 -16.12
CA ASN A 65 -5.30 3.93 -17.14
C ASN A 65 -4.07 3.20 -16.57
N TYR A 66 -3.51 2.29 -17.36
CA TYR A 66 -2.29 1.52 -17.05
C TYR A 66 -1.01 2.33 -17.26
N GLY A 67 0.05 1.90 -16.59
CA GLY A 67 1.41 2.44 -16.69
C GLY A 67 1.67 3.65 -15.80
N PRO A 68 2.92 4.14 -15.76
CA PRO A 68 3.33 5.20 -14.86
C PRO A 68 2.71 6.55 -15.20
N LYS A 69 2.39 7.32 -14.15
CA LYS A 69 1.93 8.71 -14.30
C LYS A 69 3.01 9.58 -14.92
N LYS A 70 2.65 10.35 -15.99
CA LYS A 70 3.59 11.22 -16.71
C LYS A 70 3.14 12.68 -16.77
N VAL A 71 1.81 12.90 -16.82
CA VAL A 71 1.24 14.25 -16.90
C VAL A 71 -0.03 14.34 -16.06
N ARG A 72 -0.43 15.55 -15.69
CA ARG A 72 -1.71 15.80 -15.03
C ARG A 72 -2.85 15.39 -15.96
N GLY A 73 -3.89 14.75 -15.42
CA GLY A 73 -5.06 14.31 -16.19
C GLY A 73 -4.86 13.05 -17.03
N ASP A 74 -3.73 12.37 -16.92
CA ASP A 74 -3.48 11.09 -17.63
C ASP A 74 -4.23 9.90 -17.02
N HIS A 75 -4.89 10.10 -15.89
CA HIS A 75 -5.64 9.08 -15.14
C HIS A 75 -4.80 7.83 -14.86
N LYS A 76 -3.54 8.05 -14.44
CA LYS A 76 -2.58 7.00 -14.09
C LYS A 76 -2.12 7.15 -12.66
N THR A 77 -1.93 6.04 -11.96
CA THR A 77 -1.24 5.99 -10.67
C THR A 77 0.27 6.01 -10.89
N PRO A 78 1.05 6.82 -10.16
CA PRO A 78 2.50 6.78 -10.27
C PRO A 78 3.07 5.40 -9.89
N GLU A 79 4.26 5.11 -10.40
CA GLU A 79 5.02 3.89 -10.11
C GLU A 79 6.37 4.26 -9.52
N GLY A 80 6.85 3.49 -8.55
CA GLY A 80 8.12 3.74 -7.87
C GLY A 80 7.98 3.85 -6.36
N THR A 81 8.98 4.50 -5.73
CA THR A 81 9.08 4.62 -4.27
C THR A 81 8.88 6.07 -3.86
N PHE A 82 7.93 6.27 -2.96
CA PHE A 82 7.50 7.57 -2.45
C PHE A 82 7.47 7.56 -0.93
N LYS A 83 7.24 8.73 -0.31
CA LYS A 83 6.98 8.85 1.13
C LYS A 83 5.65 9.56 1.36
N ILE A 84 5.00 9.22 2.47
CA ILE A 84 3.85 9.99 2.95
C ILE A 84 4.39 11.30 3.52
N ASN A 85 4.03 12.43 2.91
CA ASN A 85 4.48 13.77 3.33
C ASN A 85 3.40 14.59 4.05
N GLU A 86 2.14 14.15 4.02
CA GLU A 86 1.04 14.81 4.74
C GLU A 86 -0.04 13.80 5.16
N LEU A 87 -0.61 14.03 6.35
CA LEU A 87 -1.77 13.32 6.89
C LEU A 87 -2.92 14.33 7.03
N LEU A 88 -3.78 14.43 6.02
CA LEU A 88 -4.85 15.41 5.95
C LEU A 88 -6.18 14.80 6.42
N ASN A 89 -6.85 15.48 7.36
CA ASN A 89 -8.25 15.19 7.67
C ASN A 89 -9.10 15.63 6.47
N ALA A 90 -9.67 14.67 5.75
CA ALA A 90 -10.37 14.92 4.50
C ALA A 90 -11.89 15.05 4.64
N LYS A 91 -12.42 15.03 5.87
CA LYS A 91 -13.86 15.22 6.11
C LYS A 91 -14.34 16.55 5.55
N GLY A 92 -15.39 16.52 4.77
CA GLY A 92 -15.99 17.70 4.16
C GLY A 92 -15.35 18.15 2.85
N LEU A 93 -14.21 17.57 2.45
CA LEU A 93 -13.61 17.90 1.16
C LEU A 93 -14.49 17.38 0.01
N THR A 94 -14.61 18.22 -1.01
CA THR A 94 -15.40 17.90 -2.21
C THR A 94 -14.51 17.66 -3.40
N HIS A 95 -14.96 16.81 -4.32
CA HIS A 95 -14.35 16.62 -5.64
C HIS A 95 -15.43 16.52 -6.72
N ASP A 96 -15.18 17.16 -7.85
CA ASP A 96 -16.00 17.03 -9.05
C ASP A 96 -15.30 16.14 -10.06
N PHE A 97 -15.81 14.93 -10.23
CA PHE A 97 -15.27 13.94 -11.16
C PHE A 97 -15.55 14.25 -12.62
N LYS A 98 -16.21 15.40 -12.91
CA LYS A 98 -16.56 15.83 -14.27
C LYS A 98 -17.45 14.83 -15.03
N ASP A 99 -18.20 14.02 -14.30
CA ASP A 99 -19.14 13.02 -14.85
C ASP A 99 -20.57 13.56 -15.03
N GLY A 100 -20.76 14.88 -14.88
CA GLY A 100 -22.04 15.57 -14.99
C GLY A 100 -22.92 15.53 -13.75
N LYS A 101 -22.48 14.89 -12.67
CA LYS A 101 -23.24 14.81 -11.39
C LYS A 101 -22.88 15.91 -10.40
N GLY A 102 -21.85 16.72 -10.74
CA GLY A 102 -21.35 17.80 -9.89
C GLY A 102 -20.49 17.33 -8.72
N PRO A 103 -20.09 18.27 -7.82
CA PRO A 103 -19.17 17.98 -6.73
C PRO A 103 -19.77 17.00 -5.71
N ILE A 104 -18.99 16.00 -5.30
CA ILE A 104 -19.35 15.02 -4.30
C ILE A 104 -18.66 15.39 -2.99
N LYS A 105 -19.43 15.56 -1.92
CA LYS A 105 -18.93 15.80 -0.57
C LYS A 105 -18.32 14.52 0.00
N ASP A 106 -17.28 14.69 0.86
CA ASP A 106 -16.52 13.59 1.46
C ASP A 106 -15.90 12.62 0.42
N ALA A 107 -15.57 13.15 -0.77
CA ALA A 107 -15.07 12.39 -1.89
C ALA A 107 -13.78 11.58 -1.57
N TYR A 108 -13.03 12.01 -0.55
CA TYR A 108 -11.79 11.37 -0.09
C TYR A 108 -11.96 10.61 1.24
N GLY A 109 -13.19 10.43 1.71
CA GLY A 109 -13.48 9.80 3.00
C GLY A 109 -12.90 10.57 4.18
N PRO A 110 -12.53 9.89 5.30
CA PRO A 110 -12.08 10.57 6.52
C PRO A 110 -10.65 11.09 6.47
N TRP A 111 -9.77 10.48 5.67
CA TRP A 111 -8.34 10.81 5.59
C TRP A 111 -7.82 10.77 4.17
N PHE A 112 -6.85 11.68 3.89
CA PHE A 112 -6.03 11.70 2.69
C PHE A 112 -4.55 11.69 3.11
N LEU A 113 -3.85 10.62 2.77
CA LEU A 113 -2.41 10.42 3.00
C LEU A 113 -1.68 10.83 1.73
N ARG A 114 -1.16 12.06 1.70
CA ARG A 114 -0.49 12.59 0.51
C ARG A 114 0.85 11.92 0.30
N LEU A 115 1.17 11.60 -0.94
CA LEU A 115 2.45 11.07 -1.36
C LEU A 115 3.35 12.18 -1.95
N ASP A 116 4.65 12.08 -1.66
CA ASP A 116 5.68 12.95 -2.24
C ASP A 116 6.03 12.49 -3.65
N VAL A 117 5.13 12.76 -4.61
CA VAL A 117 5.32 12.38 -6.01
C VAL A 117 5.89 13.58 -6.77
N PRO A 118 7.12 13.51 -7.32
CA PRO A 118 7.72 14.64 -8.02
C PRO A 118 6.83 15.17 -9.14
N GLY A 119 6.52 16.47 -9.09
CA GLY A 119 5.66 17.15 -10.07
C GLY A 119 4.14 16.96 -9.86
N PHE A 120 3.71 16.20 -8.85
CA PHE A 120 2.29 15.93 -8.59
C PHE A 120 1.99 16.00 -7.09
N TRP A 121 1.30 17.05 -6.65
CA TRP A 121 0.93 17.23 -5.23
C TRP A 121 -0.47 16.75 -4.86
N ASP A 122 -1.22 16.21 -5.82
CA ASP A 122 -2.62 15.77 -5.70
C ASP A 122 -2.76 14.25 -5.69
N ILE A 123 -1.67 13.51 -5.49
CA ILE A 123 -1.67 12.04 -5.40
C ILE A 123 -1.58 11.61 -3.95
N GLY A 124 -2.42 10.65 -3.58
CA GLY A 124 -2.44 10.12 -2.22
C GLY A 124 -3.23 8.82 -2.08
N ILE A 125 -3.27 8.34 -0.84
CA ILE A 125 -4.06 7.19 -0.40
C ILE A 125 -5.20 7.74 0.46
N HIS A 126 -6.45 7.40 0.15
CA HIS A 126 -7.61 8.00 0.81
C HIS A 126 -8.81 7.05 0.91
N GLY A 127 -9.80 7.43 1.72
CA GLY A 127 -11.08 6.74 1.80
C GLY A 127 -12.02 7.06 0.63
N THR A 128 -13.28 6.62 0.68
CA THR A 128 -14.23 6.82 -0.42
C THR A 128 -15.68 6.77 0.05
N PRO A 129 -16.58 7.53 -0.59
CA PRO A 129 -18.02 7.31 -0.50
C PRO A 129 -18.51 6.17 -1.43
N PHE A 130 -17.62 5.57 -2.25
CA PHE A 130 -17.94 4.53 -3.24
C PHE A 130 -17.21 3.22 -2.92
N PRO A 131 -17.56 2.51 -1.82
CA PRO A 131 -16.86 1.28 -1.42
C PRO A 131 -16.97 0.15 -2.44
N GLU A 132 -17.99 0.16 -3.30
CA GLU A 132 -18.18 -0.78 -4.41
C GLU A 132 -17.11 -0.68 -5.51
N SER A 133 -16.37 0.44 -5.57
CA SER A 133 -15.26 0.62 -6.51
C SER A 133 -13.98 -0.13 -6.11
N ILE A 134 -13.88 -0.60 -4.87
CA ILE A 134 -12.72 -1.36 -4.41
C ILE A 134 -12.59 -2.66 -5.20
N GLY A 135 -11.36 -2.97 -5.64
CA GLY A 135 -11.06 -4.09 -6.53
C GLY A 135 -11.16 -3.74 -8.02
N THR A 136 -11.31 -2.45 -8.36
CA THR A 136 -11.41 -2.00 -9.75
C THR A 136 -10.48 -0.82 -10.06
N ARG A 137 -10.32 -0.52 -11.34
CA ARG A 137 -9.68 0.70 -11.83
C ARG A 137 -10.73 1.79 -12.00
N ALA A 138 -10.79 2.74 -11.06
CA ALA A 138 -11.85 3.74 -11.00
C ALA A 138 -11.38 5.13 -10.50
N THR A 139 -10.07 5.38 -10.41
CA THR A 139 -9.56 6.66 -9.92
C THR A 139 -8.83 7.46 -11.00
N GLU A 140 -8.60 8.73 -10.73
CA GLU A 140 -7.85 9.64 -11.61
C GLU A 140 -6.33 9.60 -11.35
N GLY A 141 -5.87 8.74 -10.41
CA GLY A 141 -4.45 8.60 -10.06
C GLY A 141 -4.19 8.21 -8.62
N CYS A 142 -5.06 8.58 -7.70
CA CYS A 142 -4.97 8.24 -6.29
C CYS A 142 -5.24 6.75 -6.04
N ILE A 143 -4.87 6.30 -4.86
CA ILE A 143 -5.17 4.96 -4.32
C ILE A 143 -6.35 5.11 -3.36
N ARG A 144 -7.44 4.40 -3.61
CA ARG A 144 -8.67 4.47 -2.85
C ARG A 144 -8.84 3.24 -1.99
N LEU A 145 -9.16 3.43 -0.69
CA LEU A 145 -9.49 2.39 0.28
C LEU A 145 -10.94 2.55 0.76
N ARG A 146 -11.48 1.53 1.42
CA ARG A 146 -12.68 1.69 2.25
C ARG A 146 -12.41 2.67 3.39
N ASN A 147 -13.45 3.31 3.92
CA ASN A 147 -13.28 4.31 5.00
C ASN A 147 -12.75 3.68 6.30
N GLU A 148 -13.17 2.48 6.64
CA GLU A 148 -12.65 1.72 7.77
C GLU A 148 -11.18 1.34 7.59
N ASP A 149 -10.78 0.97 6.36
CA ASP A 149 -9.42 0.57 6.05
C ASP A 149 -8.44 1.75 6.09
N ILE A 150 -8.83 2.94 5.59
CA ILE A 150 -7.97 4.12 5.68
C ILE A 150 -7.82 4.61 7.12
N LEU A 151 -8.83 4.44 7.97
CA LEU A 151 -8.74 4.74 9.41
C LEU A 151 -7.76 3.81 10.11
N ASP A 152 -7.84 2.49 9.84
CA ASP A 152 -6.92 1.50 10.41
C ASP A 152 -5.50 1.72 9.89
N LEU A 153 -5.30 1.87 8.59
CA LEU A 153 -3.98 2.16 8.00
C LEU A 153 -3.34 3.40 8.61
N LYS A 154 -4.10 4.51 8.70
CA LYS A 154 -3.64 5.78 9.27
C LYS A 154 -3.17 5.63 10.72
N SER A 155 -3.80 4.75 11.51
CA SER A 155 -3.40 4.50 12.90
C SER A 155 -2.04 3.79 13.03
N ARG A 156 -1.57 3.13 11.97
CA ARG A 156 -0.38 2.28 11.94
C ARG A 156 0.83 2.94 11.27
N ILE A 157 0.64 4.06 10.58
CA ILE A 157 1.68 4.74 9.80
C ILE A 157 1.97 6.14 10.35
N LYS A 158 3.05 6.74 9.89
CA LYS A 158 3.48 8.09 10.24
C LYS A 158 3.96 8.86 9.01
N LEU A 159 4.21 10.15 9.17
CA LEU A 159 4.92 10.94 8.16
C LEU A 159 6.29 10.31 7.87
N GLY A 160 6.67 10.28 6.61
CA GLY A 160 7.88 9.63 6.13
C GLY A 160 7.74 8.13 5.88
N THR A 161 6.59 7.49 6.18
CA THR A 161 6.37 6.08 5.82
C THR A 161 6.59 5.90 4.32
N VAL A 162 7.45 4.93 3.96
CA VAL A 162 7.77 4.58 2.57
C VAL A 162 6.58 3.86 1.92
N VAL A 163 6.28 4.23 0.68
CA VAL A 163 5.23 3.65 -0.15
C VAL A 163 5.82 3.23 -1.49
N ILE A 164 5.80 1.95 -1.77
CA ILE A 164 6.29 1.36 -3.02
C ILE A 164 5.08 0.98 -3.86
N ILE A 165 4.94 1.63 -5.02
CA ILE A 165 3.87 1.36 -5.97
C ILE A 165 4.46 0.55 -7.13
N LEU A 166 4.01 -0.68 -7.26
CA LEU A 166 4.51 -1.61 -8.27
C LEU A 166 4.12 -1.18 -9.68
N PRO A 167 4.97 -1.44 -10.69
CA PRO A 167 4.63 -1.19 -12.08
C PRO A 167 3.44 -2.06 -12.50
N ASP A 168 2.65 -1.54 -13.43
CA ASP A 168 1.68 -2.36 -14.15
C ASP A 168 2.42 -3.41 -15.00
N PRO A 169 1.84 -4.61 -15.21
CA PRO A 169 2.43 -5.59 -16.12
C PRO A 169 2.53 -5.02 -17.53
N VAL A 170 3.64 -5.35 -18.19
CA VAL A 170 3.93 -4.98 -19.59
C VAL A 170 3.16 -5.87 -20.54
#